data_69079e5cfb645b2aa27ccc7483f0f6ae
#
_entry.id   69079e5cfb645b2aa27ccc7483f0f6ae
#
_cell.length_a   1.000
_cell.length_b   1.000
_cell.length_c   1.000
_cell.angle_alpha   90.00
_cell.angle_beta   90.00
_cell.angle_gamma   90.00
#
_symmetry.space_group_name_H-M   'P 1'
#
loop_
_entity.id
_entity.type
_entity.pdbx_description
1 polymer ?
#
loop_
_entity_poly.entity_id
_entity_poly.type
_entity_poly.pdbx_seq_one_letter_code
_entity_poly.pdbx_strand_id
1 'polypeptide(L)'
;MFKLKSRRSNLLKFHRPKLQLNEAPIPVLKLESKQCIQNLLNYQPPKIRLQIPRSRCAAVLVALFVGRTGDLYVLLSRRASTLRTYAGDTSLPGGKWDAQDHSIEWTARREAFEEIGLPMDRQKVPLLCVVEPFLAGNQLVVIPVVVLILDNTLRPILNAPEVASLFSHPLISLLHSEPPFSTEPEMLEMKYHTYVDIAAHEGHVRMHRFLTGREAGGTKPIFGLTASILIRVAAIGYGREPDFEVFAPDQPSWEERLAHVLRHHLVFREAAQQEGIDPDKTAGSKTDDAHPGARRGRVRSKL
;
A
#
# COMPACT_ATOMS: atom_id res chain seq x y z
N MET A 1 -32.92 4.14 25.48
CA MET A 1 -31.63 3.47 25.26
C MET A 1 -31.57 2.98 23.81
N PHE A 2 -31.13 3.84 22.90
CA PHE A 2 -31.06 3.52 21.47
C PHE A 2 -29.83 2.66 21.23
N LYS A 3 -30.02 1.37 20.89
CA LYS A 3 -28.97 0.52 20.35
C LYS A 3 -28.58 1.03 18.96
N LEU A 4 -27.52 1.80 18.87
CA LEU A 4 -26.85 2.06 17.59
C LEU A 4 -26.38 0.70 17.04
N LYS A 5 -27.11 0.19 16.05
CA LYS A 5 -26.63 -0.94 15.23
C LYS A 5 -25.33 -0.46 14.55
N SER A 6 -24.19 -0.92 15.04
CA SER A 6 -22.91 -0.80 14.37
C SER A 6 -23.06 -1.33 12.94
N ARG A 7 -23.24 -0.43 11.97
CA ARG A 7 -23.12 -0.80 10.56
C ARG A 7 -21.67 -1.23 10.35
N ARG A 8 -21.47 -2.52 10.05
CA ARG A 8 -20.18 -3.05 9.61
C ARG A 8 -19.71 -2.19 8.43
N SER A 9 -18.85 -1.23 8.69
CA SER A 9 -18.25 -0.42 7.63
C SER A 9 -17.17 -1.27 6.98
N ASN A 10 -17.39 -1.67 5.74
CA ASN A 10 -16.34 -2.26 4.93
C ASN A 10 -15.32 -1.16 4.61
N LEU A 11 -14.18 -1.15 5.31
CA LEU A 11 -13.10 -0.16 5.18
C LEU A 11 -12.58 -0.05 3.74
N LEU A 12 -12.69 -1.11 2.96
CA LEU A 12 -12.26 -1.16 1.56
C LEU A 12 -13.39 -0.83 0.57
N LYS A 13 -14.57 -0.43 1.05
CA LYS A 13 -15.66 -0.03 0.16
C LYS A 13 -15.39 1.37 -0.38
N PHE A 14 -15.20 1.48 -1.66
CA PHE A 14 -15.02 2.76 -2.37
C PHE A 14 -15.92 2.83 -3.61
N HIS A 15 -16.16 4.05 -4.07
CA HIS A 15 -16.89 4.30 -5.31
C HIS A 15 -15.91 4.18 -6.48
N ARG A 16 -16.23 3.33 -7.46
CA ARG A 16 -15.41 3.17 -8.66
C ARG A 16 -15.56 4.38 -9.56
N PRO A 17 -14.48 5.09 -9.86
CA PRO A 17 -14.55 6.22 -10.78
C PRO A 17 -14.77 5.72 -12.21
N LYS A 18 -15.54 6.48 -12.97
CA LYS A 18 -15.53 6.40 -14.42
C LYS A 18 -14.41 7.29 -14.93
N LEU A 19 -13.24 6.73 -15.15
CA LEU A 19 -12.10 7.46 -15.68
C LEU A 19 -12.02 7.26 -17.19
N GLN A 20 -12.10 8.36 -17.95
CA GLN A 20 -11.92 8.36 -19.39
C GLN A 20 -10.51 8.84 -19.72
N LEU A 21 -9.57 7.88 -19.78
CA LEU A 21 -8.14 8.18 -19.99
C LEU A 21 -7.88 8.92 -21.32
N ASN A 22 -8.70 8.68 -22.34
CA ASN A 22 -8.52 9.29 -23.65
C ASN A 22 -8.87 10.79 -23.67
N GLU A 23 -9.63 11.26 -22.70
CA GLU A 23 -10.06 12.68 -22.56
C GLU A 23 -9.25 13.42 -21.48
N ALA A 24 -8.41 12.72 -20.72
CA ALA A 24 -7.63 13.30 -19.65
C ALA A 24 -6.46 14.13 -20.20
N PRO A 25 -6.14 15.31 -19.63
CA PRO A 25 -5.03 16.17 -20.03
C PRO A 25 -3.68 15.63 -19.51
N ILE A 26 -3.35 14.40 -19.84
CA ILE A 26 -2.11 13.71 -19.44
C ILE A 26 -1.22 13.47 -20.68
N PRO A 27 0.10 13.34 -20.51
CA PRO A 27 1.00 12.91 -21.58
C PRO A 27 0.55 11.59 -22.20
N VAL A 28 0.97 11.36 -23.45
CA VAL A 28 0.67 10.11 -24.16
C VAL A 28 1.25 8.94 -23.37
N LEU A 29 0.39 8.05 -22.95
CA LEU A 29 0.75 6.84 -22.19
C LEU A 29 1.39 5.79 -23.09
N LYS A 30 2.45 5.16 -22.63
CA LYS A 30 2.90 3.88 -23.16
C LYS A 30 1.79 2.84 -23.01
N LEU A 31 1.76 1.85 -23.89
CA LEU A 31 0.77 0.78 -23.86
C LEU A 31 0.74 0.07 -22.50
N GLU A 32 1.91 -0.24 -21.96
CA GLU A 32 2.08 -0.90 -20.65
C GLU A 32 1.55 -0.03 -19.49
N SER A 33 1.82 1.27 -19.54
CA SER A 33 1.29 2.23 -18.55
C SER A 33 -0.22 2.37 -18.61
N LYS A 34 -0.78 2.38 -19.84
CA LYS A 34 -2.24 2.38 -20.04
C LYS A 34 -2.89 1.12 -19.48
N GLN A 35 -2.29 -0.04 -19.75
CA GLN A 35 -2.77 -1.32 -19.20
C GLN A 35 -2.66 -1.35 -17.67
N CYS A 36 -1.58 -0.80 -17.11
CA CYS A 36 -1.39 -0.69 -15.66
C CYS A 36 -2.54 0.10 -15.01
N ILE A 37 -2.89 1.27 -15.54
CA ILE A 37 -4.02 2.05 -15.03
C ILE A 37 -5.33 1.26 -15.15
N GLN A 38 -5.58 0.56 -16.26
CA GLN A 38 -6.79 -0.24 -16.44
C GLN A 38 -6.87 -1.38 -15.43
N ASN A 39 -5.78 -2.08 -15.18
CA ASN A 39 -5.72 -3.15 -14.18
C ASN A 39 -6.02 -2.61 -12.77
N LEU A 40 -5.43 -1.45 -12.39
CA LEU A 40 -5.73 -0.79 -11.12
C LEU A 40 -7.20 -0.39 -11.01
N LEU A 41 -7.80 0.18 -12.08
CA LEU A 41 -9.22 0.52 -12.10
C LEU A 41 -10.13 -0.71 -11.95
N ASN A 42 -9.72 -1.85 -12.47
CA ASN A 42 -10.47 -3.09 -12.40
C ASN A 42 -10.20 -3.89 -11.12
N TYR A 43 -9.16 -3.52 -10.38
CA TYR A 43 -8.78 -4.25 -9.16
C TYR A 43 -9.87 -4.19 -8.10
N GLN A 44 -10.13 -5.33 -7.48
CA GLN A 44 -11.05 -5.48 -6.35
C GLN A 44 -10.28 -6.05 -5.17
N PRO A 45 -10.12 -5.28 -4.09
CA PRO A 45 -9.46 -5.80 -2.91
C PRO A 45 -10.28 -6.97 -2.32
N PRO A 46 -9.61 -7.95 -1.71
CA PRO A 46 -10.28 -9.04 -1.05
C PRO A 46 -11.20 -8.54 0.06
N LYS A 47 -12.30 -9.25 0.30
CA LYS A 47 -13.23 -8.88 1.37
C LYS A 47 -12.60 -9.13 2.73
N ILE A 48 -12.40 -8.08 3.49
CA ILE A 48 -11.95 -8.20 4.88
C ILE A 48 -13.13 -8.66 5.74
N ARG A 49 -12.98 -9.84 6.36
CA ARG A 49 -13.94 -10.37 7.35
C ARG A 49 -13.64 -9.91 8.77
N LEU A 50 -12.43 -9.41 9.00
CA LEU A 50 -11.95 -8.95 10.30
C LEU A 50 -12.50 -7.55 10.61
N GLN A 51 -12.84 -7.31 11.87
CA GLN A 51 -13.22 -5.99 12.37
C GLN A 51 -11.98 -5.30 12.91
N ILE A 52 -11.52 -4.26 12.24
CA ILE A 52 -10.33 -3.51 12.61
C ILE A 52 -10.76 -2.26 13.36
N PRO A 53 -10.23 -2.00 14.57
CA PRO A 53 -10.49 -0.76 15.28
C PRO A 53 -10.03 0.44 14.46
N ARG A 54 -10.88 1.46 14.33
CA ARG A 54 -10.57 2.65 13.53
C ARG A 54 -9.38 3.44 14.09
N SER A 55 -9.26 3.48 15.40
CA SER A 55 -8.12 4.10 16.09
C SER A 55 -6.77 3.43 15.79
N ARG A 56 -6.79 2.23 15.21
CA ARG A 56 -5.61 1.49 14.72
C ARG A 56 -5.49 1.52 13.20
N CYS A 57 -6.34 2.25 12.50
CA CYS A 57 -6.24 2.43 11.05
C CYS A 57 -5.42 3.68 10.70
N ALA A 58 -4.71 3.56 9.59
CA ALA A 58 -4.06 4.65 8.90
C ALA A 58 -4.27 4.48 7.39
N ALA A 59 -4.10 5.54 6.64
CA ALA A 59 -4.17 5.49 5.19
C ALA A 59 -2.96 6.20 4.59
N VAL A 60 -2.47 5.67 3.47
CA VAL A 60 -1.42 6.31 2.67
C VAL A 60 -1.89 6.50 1.24
N LEU A 61 -1.48 7.60 0.63
CA LEU A 61 -1.82 7.92 -0.76
C LEU A 61 -0.70 7.48 -1.70
N VAL A 62 -0.97 6.52 -2.56
CA VAL A 62 -0.10 6.15 -3.68
C VAL A 62 -0.49 7.02 -4.86
N ALA A 63 0.13 8.20 -4.96
CA ALA A 63 -0.16 9.18 -5.99
C ALA A 63 0.69 8.89 -7.24
N LEU A 64 0.05 8.35 -8.27
CA LEU A 64 0.66 8.07 -9.57
C LEU A 64 0.51 9.27 -10.49
N PHE A 65 1.47 9.47 -11.39
CA PHE A 65 1.38 10.45 -12.48
C PHE A 65 2.11 9.94 -13.71
N VAL A 66 1.80 10.55 -14.86
CA VAL A 66 2.40 10.18 -16.14
C VAL A 66 3.62 11.06 -16.38
N GLY A 67 4.79 10.44 -16.50
CA GLY A 67 6.04 11.12 -16.84
C GLY A 67 6.08 11.53 -18.32
N ARG A 68 7.10 12.30 -18.69
CA ARG A 68 7.26 12.85 -20.05
C ARG A 68 7.32 11.79 -21.15
N THR A 69 7.83 10.62 -20.83
CA THR A 69 7.99 9.47 -21.74
C THR A 69 6.81 8.52 -21.73
N GLY A 70 5.72 8.86 -21.01
CA GLY A 70 4.51 8.05 -20.94
C GLY A 70 4.56 6.91 -19.94
N ASP A 71 5.60 6.85 -19.11
CA ASP A 71 5.73 5.91 -18.00
C ASP A 71 5.01 6.40 -16.75
N LEU A 72 4.60 5.47 -15.88
CA LEU A 72 4.00 5.82 -14.59
C LEU A 72 5.08 5.98 -13.52
N TYR A 73 4.97 7.07 -12.79
CA TYR A 73 5.79 7.38 -11.63
C TYR A 73 4.93 7.47 -10.39
N VAL A 74 5.50 7.12 -9.25
CA VAL A 74 4.90 7.35 -7.93
C VAL A 74 5.56 8.57 -7.29
N LEU A 75 4.74 9.42 -6.65
CA LEU A 75 5.19 10.55 -5.87
C LEU A 75 5.56 10.08 -4.46
N LEU A 76 6.75 10.44 -4.00
CA LEU A 76 7.30 10.07 -2.71
C LEU A 76 7.77 11.31 -1.96
N SER A 77 7.69 11.25 -0.64
CA SER A 77 8.19 12.29 0.24
C SER A 77 9.41 11.79 1.04
N ARG A 78 10.34 12.71 1.32
CA ARG A 78 11.34 12.55 2.36
C ARG A 78 10.82 13.23 3.62
N ARG A 79 10.67 12.48 4.68
CA ARG A 79 10.23 13.00 5.98
C ARG A 79 11.26 13.97 6.56
N ALA A 80 10.81 14.98 7.29
CA ALA A 80 11.71 15.91 7.95
C ALA A 80 12.60 15.19 8.97
N SER A 81 13.88 15.58 9.04
CA SER A 81 14.86 14.99 9.96
C SER A 81 14.59 15.34 11.44
N THR A 82 13.73 16.32 11.68
CA THR A 82 13.32 16.78 13.02
C THR A 82 12.20 15.95 13.64
N LEU A 83 11.57 15.06 12.88
CA LEU A 83 10.49 14.21 13.38
C LEU A 83 10.99 13.18 14.39
N ARG A 84 10.18 12.88 15.39
CA ARG A 84 10.50 11.88 16.44
C ARG A 84 10.56 10.45 15.91
N THR A 85 9.76 10.14 14.88
CA THR A 85 9.65 8.80 14.31
C THR A 85 9.85 8.84 12.81
N TYR A 86 10.63 7.87 12.32
CA TYR A 86 10.90 7.73 10.88
C TYR A 86 11.53 8.98 10.24
N ALA A 87 12.37 9.69 11.00
CA ALA A 87 13.06 10.90 10.55
C ALA A 87 13.93 10.64 9.31
N GLY A 88 13.75 11.45 8.28
CA GLY A 88 14.48 11.34 7.01
C GLY A 88 14.09 10.15 6.14
N ASP A 89 13.12 9.32 6.54
CA ASP A 89 12.68 8.17 5.76
C ASP A 89 11.95 8.59 4.50
N THR A 90 12.04 7.75 3.47
CA THR A 90 11.20 7.83 2.28
C THR A 90 9.83 7.25 2.57
N SER A 91 8.78 8.03 2.33
CA SER A 91 7.41 7.64 2.64
C SER A 91 6.42 8.03 1.55
N LEU A 92 5.26 7.37 1.59
CA LEU A 92 4.05 7.84 0.93
C LEU A 92 3.37 8.85 1.85
N PRO A 93 2.74 9.91 1.32
CA PRO A 93 1.91 10.81 2.12
C PRO A 93 0.80 10.04 2.82
N GLY A 94 0.57 10.32 4.11
CA GLY A 94 -0.46 9.62 4.84
C GLY A 94 -0.30 9.64 6.35
N GLY A 95 -1.37 9.27 7.03
CA GLY A 95 -1.43 9.28 8.49
C GLY A 95 -2.58 8.49 9.07
N LYS A 96 -2.85 8.72 10.34
CA LYS A 96 -3.86 8.01 11.10
C LYS A 96 -5.27 8.47 10.73
N TRP A 97 -6.21 7.55 10.87
CA TRP A 97 -7.62 7.87 10.86
C TRP A 97 -7.95 8.91 11.95
N ASP A 98 -8.60 9.99 11.57
CA ASP A 98 -9.19 10.96 12.49
C ASP A 98 -10.69 10.69 12.68
N ALA A 99 -11.25 11.12 13.83
CA ALA A 99 -12.66 10.92 14.14
C ALA A 99 -13.60 11.63 13.13
N GLN A 100 -13.13 12.66 12.46
CA GLN A 100 -13.86 13.42 11.45
C GLN A 100 -13.78 12.77 10.06
N ASP A 101 -12.87 11.82 9.85
CA ASP A 101 -12.72 11.14 8.58
C ASP A 101 -13.90 10.19 8.34
N HIS A 102 -14.54 10.30 7.20
CA HIS A 102 -15.70 9.47 6.86
C HIS A 102 -15.33 8.23 6.01
N SER A 103 -14.12 8.17 5.47
CA SER A 103 -13.61 7.05 4.69
C SER A 103 -12.08 6.99 4.68
N ILE A 104 -11.53 5.82 4.40
CA ILE A 104 -10.08 5.63 4.22
C ILE A 104 -9.52 6.50 3.08
N GLU A 105 -10.28 6.65 1.99
CA GLU A 105 -9.90 7.56 0.91
C GLU A 105 -9.80 9.00 1.40
N TRP A 106 -10.74 9.42 2.25
CA TRP A 106 -10.71 10.76 2.83
C TRP A 106 -9.47 10.98 3.70
N THR A 107 -9.16 10.04 4.59
CA THR A 107 -7.94 10.09 5.42
C THR A 107 -6.69 10.28 4.55
N ALA A 108 -6.50 9.41 3.54
CA ALA A 108 -5.33 9.48 2.67
C ALA A 108 -5.23 10.82 1.92
N ARG A 109 -6.36 11.37 1.46
CA ARG A 109 -6.40 12.65 0.75
C ARG A 109 -6.15 13.84 1.68
N ARG A 110 -6.74 13.84 2.89
CA ARG A 110 -6.54 14.88 3.89
C ARG A 110 -5.08 14.98 4.27
N GLU A 111 -4.46 13.87 4.62
CA GLU A 111 -3.04 13.81 4.97
C GLU A 111 -2.14 14.26 3.80
N ALA A 112 -2.41 13.82 2.57
CA ALA A 112 -1.67 14.27 1.41
C ALA A 112 -1.85 15.76 1.11
N PHE A 113 -3.03 16.33 1.39
CA PHE A 113 -3.25 17.75 1.30
C PHE A 113 -2.46 18.52 2.37
N GLU A 114 -2.48 18.03 3.61
CA GLU A 114 -1.78 18.64 4.75
C GLU A 114 -0.25 18.57 4.60
N GLU A 115 0.30 17.43 4.16
CA GLU A 115 1.73 17.19 4.03
C GLU A 115 2.35 17.83 2.78
N ILE A 116 1.68 17.74 1.63
CA ILE A 116 2.27 18.08 0.33
C ILE A 116 1.37 18.99 -0.55
N GLY A 117 0.23 19.46 -0.04
CA GLY A 117 -0.66 20.34 -0.78
C GLY A 117 -1.37 19.69 -1.97
N LEU A 118 -1.45 18.35 -2.02
CA LEU A 118 -2.13 17.67 -3.11
C LEU A 118 -3.65 17.92 -3.04
N PRO A 119 -4.32 18.41 -4.10
CA PRO A 119 -5.73 18.73 -4.05
C PRO A 119 -6.61 17.52 -3.71
N MET A 120 -7.61 17.75 -2.87
CA MET A 120 -8.64 16.74 -2.56
C MET A 120 -9.64 16.53 -3.70
N ASP A 121 -9.57 17.35 -4.76
CA ASP A 121 -10.45 17.30 -5.93
C ASP A 121 -10.29 15.98 -6.69
N ARG A 122 -11.36 15.20 -6.71
CA ARG A 122 -11.43 13.91 -7.38
C ARG A 122 -11.41 13.98 -8.90
N GLN A 123 -11.67 15.15 -9.48
CA GLN A 123 -11.56 15.35 -10.93
C GLN A 123 -10.10 15.52 -11.33
N LYS A 124 -9.32 16.23 -10.54
CA LYS A 124 -7.87 16.43 -10.76
C LYS A 124 -7.03 15.23 -10.33
N VAL A 125 -7.48 14.54 -9.29
CA VAL A 125 -6.78 13.41 -8.68
C VAL A 125 -7.77 12.25 -8.45
N PRO A 126 -8.26 11.59 -9.52
CA PRO A 126 -9.21 10.50 -9.42
C PRO A 126 -8.65 9.27 -8.70
N LEU A 127 -9.53 8.59 -7.96
CA LEU A 127 -9.24 7.32 -7.33
C LEU A 127 -9.16 6.22 -8.40
N LEU A 128 -8.12 5.38 -8.33
CA LEU A 128 -8.01 4.17 -9.13
C LEU A 128 -8.53 2.95 -8.35
N CYS A 129 -7.95 2.68 -7.18
CA CYS A 129 -8.38 1.60 -6.29
C CYS A 129 -7.95 1.83 -4.85
N VAL A 130 -8.44 0.96 -3.98
CA VAL A 130 -7.91 0.76 -2.63
C VAL A 130 -7.30 -0.65 -2.59
N VAL A 131 -6.13 -0.79 -1.99
CA VAL A 131 -5.43 -2.07 -1.88
C VAL A 131 -5.67 -2.69 -0.51
N GLU A 132 -5.43 -3.99 -0.35
CA GLU A 132 -5.53 -4.69 0.93
C GLU A 132 -4.65 -4.04 2.01
N PRO A 133 -5.01 -4.23 3.29
CA PRO A 133 -4.28 -3.62 4.39
C PRO A 133 -2.89 -4.22 4.59
N PHE A 134 -1.99 -3.39 5.09
CA PHE A 134 -0.66 -3.76 5.54
C PHE A 134 -0.52 -3.53 7.04
N LEU A 135 0.15 -4.43 7.73
CA LEU A 135 0.49 -4.24 9.14
C LEU A 135 1.81 -3.49 9.24
N ALA A 136 1.79 -2.31 9.86
CA ALA A 136 2.99 -1.51 10.11
C ALA A 136 3.65 -1.87 11.44
N GLY A 137 4.97 -1.71 11.52
CA GLY A 137 5.74 -2.00 12.74
C GLY A 137 5.36 -1.15 13.95
N ASN A 138 4.71 -0.01 13.75
CA ASN A 138 4.15 0.84 14.80
C ASN A 138 2.73 0.42 15.26
N GLN A 139 2.33 -0.80 14.92
CA GLN A 139 1.03 -1.37 15.32
C GLN A 139 -0.18 -0.62 14.76
N LEU A 140 -0.07 -0.20 13.51
CA LEU A 140 -1.16 0.35 12.73
C LEU A 140 -1.48 -0.56 11.54
N VAL A 141 -2.74 -0.59 11.17
CA VAL A 141 -3.21 -1.17 9.92
C VAL A 141 -3.26 -0.07 8.87
N VAL A 142 -2.34 -0.13 7.93
CA VAL A 142 -2.18 0.88 6.88
C VAL A 142 -2.87 0.43 5.62
N ILE A 143 -3.76 1.26 5.09
CA ILE A 143 -4.55 0.95 3.89
C ILE A 143 -4.11 1.88 2.75
N PRO A 144 -3.52 1.34 1.66
CA PRO A 144 -3.10 2.12 0.52
C PRO A 144 -4.28 2.53 -0.37
N VAL A 145 -4.32 3.81 -0.71
CA VAL A 145 -5.29 4.43 -1.62
C VAL A 145 -4.54 4.87 -2.86
N VAL A 146 -4.83 4.29 -4.01
CA VAL A 146 -4.12 4.56 -5.27
C VAL A 146 -4.91 5.58 -6.09
N VAL A 147 -4.26 6.66 -6.46
CA VAL A 147 -4.84 7.76 -7.25
C VAL A 147 -3.98 8.08 -8.47
N LEU A 148 -4.57 8.72 -9.47
CA LEU A 148 -3.86 9.24 -10.64
C LEU A 148 -3.94 10.76 -10.65
N ILE A 149 -2.79 11.43 -10.69
CA ILE A 149 -2.72 12.88 -10.88
C ILE A 149 -2.91 13.16 -12.37
N LEU A 150 -3.99 13.86 -12.72
CA LEU A 150 -4.31 14.24 -14.10
C LEU A 150 -3.80 15.64 -14.46
N ASP A 151 -3.55 16.48 -13.48
CA ASP A 151 -3.13 17.86 -13.68
C ASP A 151 -1.61 18.00 -13.47
N ASN A 152 -0.85 18.02 -14.57
CA ASN A 152 0.62 18.16 -14.51
C ASN A 152 1.07 19.58 -14.12
N THR A 153 0.15 20.53 -13.97
CA THR A 153 0.44 21.89 -13.51
C THR A 153 0.42 22.04 -12.00
N LEU A 154 0.00 20.99 -11.29
CA LEU A 154 -0.01 20.97 -9.83
C LEU A 154 1.38 21.23 -9.29
N ARG A 155 1.48 22.21 -8.41
CA ARG A 155 2.71 22.52 -7.66
C ARG A 155 2.50 22.13 -6.21
N PRO A 156 3.22 21.11 -5.72
CA PRO A 156 3.14 20.74 -4.32
C PRO A 156 3.54 21.89 -3.40
N ILE A 157 2.82 22.02 -2.28
CA ILE A 157 3.12 22.96 -1.21
C ILE A 157 3.50 22.12 0.02
N LEU A 158 4.77 22.09 0.34
CA LEU A 158 5.27 21.23 1.42
C LEU A 158 5.00 21.83 2.79
N ASN A 159 4.49 21.01 3.69
CA ASN A 159 4.50 21.28 5.12
C ASN A 159 5.93 21.03 5.65
N ALA A 160 6.76 22.04 5.64
CA ALA A 160 8.19 21.95 5.96
C ALA A 160 8.52 21.27 7.32
N PRO A 161 7.72 21.42 8.39
CA PRO A 161 7.89 20.65 9.62
C PRO A 161 7.82 19.14 9.46
N GLU A 162 7.11 18.63 8.44
CA GLU A 162 6.86 17.19 8.25
C GLU A 162 7.56 16.62 7.01
N VAL A 163 7.66 17.40 5.94
CA VAL A 163 8.18 16.97 4.64
C VAL A 163 9.36 17.84 4.21
N ALA A 164 10.53 17.22 4.13
CA ALA A 164 11.76 17.90 3.71
C ALA A 164 11.83 18.11 2.19
N SER A 165 11.39 17.14 1.40
CA SER A 165 11.40 17.20 -0.07
C SER A 165 10.46 16.20 -0.69
N LEU A 166 10.11 16.41 -1.96
CA LEU A 166 9.41 15.45 -2.81
C LEU A 166 10.31 14.97 -3.93
N PHE A 167 10.09 13.73 -4.33
CA PHE A 167 10.71 13.14 -5.51
C PHE A 167 9.78 12.09 -6.10
N SER A 168 10.15 11.58 -7.26
CA SER A 168 9.38 10.52 -7.93
C SER A 168 10.28 9.34 -8.28
N HIS A 169 9.65 8.17 -8.39
CA HIS A 169 10.32 6.95 -8.80
C HIS A 169 9.45 6.19 -9.81
N PRO A 170 10.02 5.57 -10.86
CA PRO A 170 9.24 4.79 -11.81
C PRO A 170 8.54 3.63 -11.11
N LEU A 171 7.23 3.50 -11.27
CA LEU A 171 6.46 2.44 -10.59
C LEU A 171 6.92 1.04 -11.03
N ILE A 172 7.23 0.88 -12.33
CA ILE A 172 7.67 -0.40 -12.90
C ILE A 172 8.95 -0.93 -12.28
N SER A 173 9.84 -0.05 -11.82
CA SER A 173 11.14 -0.43 -11.26
C SER A 173 11.01 -1.23 -9.96
N LEU A 174 9.88 -1.15 -9.27
CA LEU A 174 9.60 -1.92 -8.06
C LEU A 174 9.33 -3.43 -8.32
N LEU A 175 9.30 -3.83 -9.60
CA LEU A 175 9.18 -5.23 -10.02
C LEU A 175 10.51 -5.83 -10.48
N HIS A 176 11.60 -5.06 -10.42
CA HIS A 176 12.90 -5.48 -10.94
C HIS A 176 13.96 -5.48 -9.84
N SER A 177 14.79 -6.53 -9.86
CA SER A 177 15.97 -6.64 -9.00
C SER A 177 17.13 -5.74 -9.47
N GLU A 178 17.14 -5.43 -10.77
CA GLU A 178 18.05 -4.49 -11.39
C GLU A 178 17.29 -3.24 -11.87
N PRO A 179 17.91 -2.04 -11.88
CA PRO A 179 17.20 -0.83 -12.28
C PRO A 179 16.88 -0.87 -13.78
N PRO A 180 15.59 -0.78 -14.18
CA PRO A 180 15.20 -0.77 -15.59
C PRO A 180 15.37 0.61 -16.26
N PHE A 181 16.27 1.44 -15.74
CA PHE A 181 16.58 2.79 -16.23
C PHE A 181 18.08 3.04 -16.14
N SER A 182 18.57 4.03 -16.91
CA SER A 182 19.96 4.42 -16.85
C SER A 182 20.32 4.91 -15.44
N THR A 183 21.40 4.35 -14.91
CA THR A 183 21.93 4.71 -13.59
C THR A 183 23.29 5.38 -13.75
N GLU A 184 23.63 6.26 -12.82
CA GLU A 184 24.96 6.83 -12.75
C GLU A 184 26.00 5.73 -12.44
N PRO A 185 27.25 5.84 -12.98
CA PRO A 185 28.28 4.81 -12.81
C PRO A 185 28.53 4.41 -11.34
N GLU A 186 28.48 5.39 -10.43
CA GLU A 186 28.69 5.15 -8.99
C GLU A 186 27.60 4.26 -8.38
N MET A 187 26.42 4.20 -8.97
CA MET A 187 25.32 3.35 -8.50
C MET A 187 25.47 1.91 -8.97
N LEU A 188 26.26 1.62 -9.99
CA LEU A 188 26.46 0.27 -10.52
C LEU A 188 27.21 -0.65 -9.54
N GLU A 189 27.94 -0.09 -8.58
CA GLU A 189 28.65 -0.85 -7.53
C GLU A 189 27.68 -1.33 -6.42
N MET A 190 26.48 -0.75 -6.32
CA MET A 190 25.50 -1.10 -5.29
C MET A 190 24.32 -1.83 -5.90
N LYS A 191 23.91 -2.92 -5.26
CA LYS A 191 22.69 -3.62 -5.68
C LYS A 191 21.47 -2.71 -5.54
N TYR A 192 20.74 -2.53 -6.63
CA TYR A 192 19.53 -1.71 -6.67
C TYR A 192 18.47 -2.22 -5.69
N HIS A 193 18.19 -3.52 -5.74
CA HIS A 193 17.25 -4.18 -4.83
C HIS A 193 17.99 -5.10 -3.87
N THR A 194 17.63 -4.99 -2.60
CA THR A 194 18.08 -5.87 -1.52
C THR A 194 16.93 -6.14 -0.56
N TYR A 195 17.05 -7.17 0.26
CA TYR A 195 16.08 -7.45 1.31
C TYR A 195 16.76 -8.03 2.55
N VAL A 196 16.00 -8.04 3.65
CA VAL A 196 16.34 -8.72 4.90
C VAL A 196 15.07 -9.36 5.47
N ASP A 197 15.19 -10.59 5.96
CA ASP A 197 14.08 -11.26 6.63
C ASP A 197 14.18 -10.98 8.14
N ILE A 198 13.16 -10.33 8.68
CA ILE A 198 13.09 -9.91 10.08
C ILE A 198 12.16 -10.84 10.82
N ALA A 199 12.62 -11.36 11.98
CA ALA A 199 11.77 -12.15 12.85
C ALA A 199 10.60 -11.32 13.39
N ALA A 200 9.40 -11.84 13.24
CA ALA A 200 8.16 -11.32 13.80
C ALA A 200 7.51 -12.40 14.69
N HIS A 201 6.45 -12.05 15.41
CA HIS A 201 5.79 -13.01 16.31
C HIS A 201 5.20 -14.22 15.57
N GLU A 202 4.86 -14.06 14.29
CA GLU A 202 4.18 -15.07 13.48
C GLU A 202 5.09 -15.71 12.41
N GLY A 203 6.41 -15.58 12.49
CA GLY A 203 7.36 -16.04 11.47
C GLY A 203 8.27 -14.91 11.00
N HIS A 204 8.82 -15.01 9.80
CA HIS A 204 9.65 -13.95 9.23
C HIS A 204 8.84 -13.04 8.32
N VAL A 205 9.28 -11.79 8.22
CA VAL A 205 8.73 -10.79 7.29
C VAL A 205 9.87 -10.24 6.45
N ARG A 206 9.74 -10.34 5.13
CA ARG A 206 10.73 -9.79 4.22
C ARG A 206 10.58 -8.30 4.07
N MET A 207 11.67 -7.59 4.34
CA MET A 207 11.77 -6.14 4.25
C MET A 207 12.64 -5.77 3.06
N HIS A 208 12.00 -5.34 1.98
CA HIS A 208 12.66 -4.92 0.75
C HIS A 208 13.26 -3.52 0.86
N ARG A 209 14.30 -3.28 0.06
CA ARG A 209 14.97 -1.98 -0.06
C ARG A 209 15.34 -1.75 -1.52
N PHE A 210 15.01 -0.58 -2.06
CA PHE A 210 15.35 -0.14 -3.41
C PHE A 210 16.10 1.19 -3.35
N LEU A 211 17.20 1.29 -4.07
CA LEU A 211 17.94 2.54 -4.23
C LEU A 211 17.19 3.50 -5.15
N THR A 212 17.21 4.78 -4.83
CA THR A 212 16.48 5.80 -5.60
C THR A 212 17.38 6.61 -6.54
N GLY A 213 18.70 6.47 -6.39
CA GLY A 213 19.69 7.33 -7.03
C GLY A 213 19.89 8.69 -6.35
N ARG A 214 19.30 8.87 -5.18
CA ARG A 214 19.33 10.14 -4.45
C ARG A 214 20.02 10.03 -3.07
N GLU A 215 20.61 8.86 -2.80
CA GLU A 215 21.22 8.55 -1.51
C GLU A 215 22.39 9.49 -1.19
N ALA A 216 23.18 9.88 -2.19
CA ALA A 216 24.26 10.86 -2.05
C ALA A 216 23.74 12.24 -1.57
N GLY A 217 22.51 12.61 -1.94
CA GLY A 217 21.81 13.80 -1.46
C GLY A 217 21.11 13.61 -0.10
N GLY A 218 21.35 12.49 0.60
CA GLY A 218 20.80 12.16 1.90
C GLY A 218 19.34 11.67 1.87
N THR A 219 18.81 11.28 0.71
CA THR A 219 17.52 10.63 0.61
C THR A 219 17.69 9.14 0.94
N LYS A 220 16.92 8.63 1.89
CA LYS A 220 16.98 7.21 2.21
C LYS A 220 16.31 6.39 1.09
N PRO A 221 16.74 5.14 0.86
CA PRO A 221 16.12 4.23 -0.07
C PRO A 221 14.62 4.06 0.17
N ILE A 222 13.88 3.59 -0.83
CA ILE A 222 12.52 3.08 -0.62
C ILE A 222 12.66 1.75 0.11
N PHE A 223 12.12 1.62 1.32
CA PHE A 223 12.28 0.39 2.11
C PHE A 223 11.06 0.04 2.94
N GLY A 224 11.06 -1.18 3.47
CA GLY A 224 10.09 -1.66 4.45
C GLY A 224 8.65 -1.57 3.95
N LEU A 225 7.77 -0.99 4.77
CA LEU A 225 6.34 -0.88 4.46
C LEU A 225 6.08 -0.14 3.15
N THR A 226 6.79 0.96 2.90
CA THR A 226 6.68 1.73 1.64
C THR A 226 7.03 0.86 0.44
N ALA A 227 8.13 0.10 0.50
CA ALA A 227 8.53 -0.83 -0.55
C ALA A 227 7.47 -1.92 -0.76
N SER A 228 7.00 -2.56 0.31
CA SER A 228 5.99 -3.64 0.23
C SER A 228 4.68 -3.16 -0.41
N ILE A 229 4.20 -1.97 -0.04
CA ILE A 229 3.01 -1.36 -0.66
C ILE A 229 3.23 -1.12 -2.15
N LEU A 230 4.37 -0.55 -2.53
CA LEU A 230 4.66 -0.20 -3.91
C LEU A 230 4.90 -1.41 -4.79
N ILE A 231 5.58 -2.46 -4.30
CA ILE A 231 5.70 -3.76 -4.98
C ILE A 231 4.30 -4.30 -5.31
N ARG A 232 3.41 -4.30 -4.33
CA ARG A 232 2.05 -4.80 -4.51
C ARG A 232 1.24 -3.99 -5.51
N VAL A 233 1.29 -2.66 -5.42
CA VAL A 233 0.62 -1.77 -6.38
C VAL A 233 1.17 -1.96 -7.79
N ALA A 234 2.49 -2.09 -7.94
CA ALA A 234 3.12 -2.35 -9.23
C ALA A 234 2.70 -3.73 -9.79
N ALA A 235 2.70 -4.79 -8.97
CA ALA A 235 2.30 -6.12 -9.40
C ALA A 235 0.83 -6.15 -9.88
N ILE A 236 -0.09 -5.54 -9.12
CA ILE A 236 -1.49 -5.39 -9.53
C ILE A 236 -1.59 -4.61 -10.86
N GLY A 237 -0.92 -3.46 -10.92
CA GLY A 237 -0.99 -2.58 -12.06
C GLY A 237 -0.44 -3.21 -13.34
N TYR A 238 0.77 -3.71 -13.30
CA TYR A 238 1.40 -4.32 -14.48
C TYR A 238 0.97 -5.77 -14.73
N GLY A 239 0.18 -6.38 -13.83
CA GLY A 239 -0.37 -7.72 -14.00
C GLY A 239 0.71 -8.81 -14.06
N ARG A 240 1.83 -8.60 -13.38
CA ARG A 240 2.95 -9.54 -13.32
C ARG A 240 3.63 -9.49 -11.96
N GLU A 241 4.22 -10.61 -11.55
CA GLU A 241 5.01 -10.69 -10.33
C GLU A 241 6.40 -10.06 -10.53
N PRO A 242 7.06 -9.62 -9.46
CA PRO A 242 8.45 -9.20 -9.50
C PRO A 242 9.39 -10.33 -9.97
N ASP A 243 10.57 -9.96 -10.44
CA ASP A 243 11.64 -10.89 -10.80
C ASP A 243 12.46 -11.40 -9.60
N PHE A 244 11.98 -11.13 -8.38
CA PHE A 244 12.55 -11.55 -7.11
C PHE A 244 11.47 -12.09 -6.17
N GLU A 245 11.89 -12.87 -5.16
CA GLU A 245 10.98 -13.40 -4.14
C GLU A 245 10.45 -12.30 -3.21
N VAL A 246 9.13 -12.12 -3.17
CA VAL A 246 8.47 -11.05 -2.40
C VAL A 246 8.33 -11.40 -0.92
N PHE A 247 8.18 -12.67 -0.60
CA PHE A 247 7.92 -13.13 0.76
C PHE A 247 9.05 -14.02 1.27
N ALA A 248 9.29 -13.98 2.58
CA ALA A 248 10.13 -14.98 3.22
C ALA A 248 9.47 -16.38 3.13
N PRO A 249 10.26 -17.48 3.12
CA PRO A 249 9.73 -18.84 2.91
C PRO A 249 8.62 -19.24 3.89
N ASP A 250 8.66 -18.72 5.11
CA ASP A 250 7.70 -18.99 6.20
C ASP A 250 6.84 -17.79 6.54
N GLN A 251 6.75 -16.79 5.65
CA GLN A 251 5.99 -15.59 5.90
C GLN A 251 4.49 -15.86 5.85
N PRO A 252 3.75 -15.65 6.97
CA PRO A 252 2.31 -15.79 6.97
C PRO A 252 1.64 -14.76 6.05
N SER A 253 0.47 -15.10 5.53
CA SER A 253 -0.34 -14.18 4.76
C SER A 253 -0.71 -12.91 5.55
N TRP A 254 -1.04 -11.83 4.86
CA TRP A 254 -1.45 -10.59 5.52
C TRP A 254 -2.69 -10.80 6.41
N GLU A 255 -3.62 -11.69 6.00
CA GLU A 255 -4.83 -12.03 6.76
C GLU A 255 -4.50 -12.75 8.07
N GLU A 256 -3.59 -13.72 8.03
CA GLU A 256 -3.13 -14.45 9.22
C GLU A 256 -2.42 -13.51 10.19
N ARG A 257 -1.53 -12.67 9.70
CA ARG A 257 -0.81 -11.67 10.52
C ARG A 257 -1.77 -10.67 11.16
N LEU A 258 -2.72 -10.14 10.38
CA LEU A 258 -3.73 -9.23 10.88
C LEU A 258 -4.63 -9.90 11.91
N ALA A 259 -5.09 -11.14 11.65
CA ALA A 259 -5.89 -11.90 12.59
C ALA A 259 -5.14 -12.17 13.91
N HIS A 260 -3.84 -12.47 13.83
CA HIS A 260 -3.00 -12.70 15.00
C HIS A 260 -2.90 -11.45 15.88
N VAL A 261 -2.56 -10.28 15.30
CA VAL A 261 -2.41 -9.05 16.09
C VAL A 261 -3.73 -8.58 16.69
N LEU A 262 -4.84 -8.72 15.99
CA LEU A 262 -6.16 -8.38 16.49
C LEU A 262 -6.57 -9.24 17.69
N ARG A 263 -6.13 -10.50 17.74
CA ARG A 263 -6.42 -11.42 18.85
C ARG A 263 -5.48 -11.26 20.04
N HIS A 264 -4.19 -11.12 19.77
CA HIS A 264 -3.16 -11.33 20.78
C HIS A 264 -2.46 -10.05 21.21
N HIS A 265 -2.45 -9.02 20.35
CA HIS A 265 -1.72 -7.81 20.66
C HIS A 265 -2.55 -6.88 21.56
N LEU A 266 -2.02 -6.53 22.74
CA LEU A 266 -2.73 -5.75 23.77
C LEU A 266 -3.33 -4.46 23.23
N VAL A 267 -2.54 -3.70 22.46
CA VAL A 267 -2.95 -2.40 21.90
C VAL A 267 -4.15 -2.52 20.94
N PHE A 268 -4.24 -3.60 20.17
CA PHE A 268 -5.39 -3.86 19.30
C PHE A 268 -6.61 -4.33 20.09
N ARG A 269 -6.41 -5.15 21.12
CA ARG A 269 -7.50 -5.62 22.00
C ARG A 269 -8.12 -4.47 22.78
N GLU A 270 -7.30 -3.59 23.36
CA GLU A 270 -7.77 -2.39 24.08
C GLU A 270 -8.55 -1.45 23.14
N ALA A 271 -8.02 -1.19 21.94
CA ALA A 271 -8.70 -0.37 20.93
C ALA A 271 -10.05 -0.99 20.51
N ALA A 272 -10.11 -2.31 20.31
CA ALA A 272 -11.33 -3.03 19.99
C ALA A 272 -12.39 -2.88 21.11
N GLN A 273 -11.98 -3.07 22.37
CA GLN A 273 -12.87 -2.91 23.52
C GLN A 273 -13.41 -1.48 23.64
N GLN A 274 -12.56 -0.46 23.46
CA GLN A 274 -12.97 0.95 23.49
C GLN A 274 -14.00 1.29 22.38
N GLU A 275 -13.89 0.63 21.22
CA GLU A 275 -14.81 0.81 20.10
C GLU A 275 -16.03 -0.13 20.12
N GLY A 276 -16.19 -0.95 21.20
CA GLY A 276 -17.29 -1.90 21.32
C GLY A 276 -17.20 -3.08 20.34
N ILE A 277 -16.01 -3.38 19.87
CA ILE A 277 -15.69 -4.52 19.01
C ILE A 277 -15.27 -5.68 19.91
N ASP A 278 -15.88 -6.85 19.75
CA ASP A 278 -15.50 -8.06 20.48
C ASP A 278 -14.19 -8.63 19.87
N PRO A 279 -13.06 -8.56 20.60
CA PRO A 279 -11.78 -9.00 20.04
C PRO A 279 -11.72 -10.49 19.72
N ASP A 280 -12.53 -11.32 20.39
CA ASP A 280 -12.52 -12.76 20.17
C ASP A 280 -13.40 -13.18 18.98
N LYS A 281 -14.35 -12.32 18.57
CA LYS A 281 -15.17 -12.49 17.35
C LYS A 281 -14.60 -11.82 16.13
N THR A 282 -13.58 -10.99 16.26
CA THR A 282 -12.96 -10.27 15.14
C THR A 282 -12.22 -11.17 14.17
N ALA A 283 -11.74 -12.31 14.65
CA ALA A 283 -11.09 -13.31 13.82
C ALA A 283 -12.05 -14.46 13.63
N GLY A 284 -12.68 -14.55 12.46
CA GLY A 284 -13.64 -15.63 12.16
C GLY A 284 -13.13 -16.99 12.64
N SER A 285 -13.99 -17.70 13.38
CA SER A 285 -13.75 -19.08 13.76
C SER A 285 -13.41 -19.89 12.51
N LYS A 286 -12.28 -20.58 12.52
CA LYS A 286 -12.04 -21.70 11.60
C LYS A 286 -13.01 -22.81 11.99
N THR A 287 -14.25 -22.71 11.55
CA THR A 287 -15.17 -23.84 11.49
C THR A 287 -15.83 -23.77 10.14
N ASP A 288 -15.67 -24.86 9.41
CA ASP A 288 -16.34 -25.21 8.18
C ASP A 288 -15.82 -24.57 6.87
N ASP A 289 -14.68 -25.06 6.41
CA ASP A 289 -14.55 -25.49 5.02
C ASP A 289 -13.61 -26.70 4.99
N ALA A 290 -14.18 -27.83 5.37
CA ALA A 290 -13.61 -29.14 5.07
C ALA A 290 -13.57 -29.28 3.55
N HIS A 291 -12.37 -29.43 3.00
CA HIS A 291 -12.16 -29.80 1.61
C HIS A 291 -13.02 -31.03 1.26
N PRO A 292 -13.87 -30.99 0.25
CA PRO A 292 -14.50 -32.19 -0.28
C PRO A 292 -13.46 -32.98 -1.07
N GLY A 293 -13.01 -34.08 -0.44
CA GLY A 293 -12.70 -35.31 -1.12
C GLY A 293 -11.65 -35.31 -2.23
N ALA A 294 -10.39 -35.49 -1.88
CA ALA A 294 -9.46 -36.16 -2.77
C ALA A 294 -9.94 -37.61 -3.01
N ARG A 295 -10.63 -37.85 -4.12
CA ARG A 295 -10.92 -39.21 -4.62
C ARG A 295 -9.59 -39.89 -4.92
N ARG A 296 -9.19 -40.82 -4.06
CA ARG A 296 -8.15 -41.81 -4.34
C ARG A 296 -8.61 -42.70 -5.50
N GLY A 297 -8.10 -42.45 -6.68
CA GLY A 297 -8.21 -43.35 -7.82
C GLY A 297 -7.45 -44.64 -7.51
N ARG A 298 -8.22 -45.73 -7.31
CA ARG A 298 -7.74 -47.10 -7.20
C ARG A 298 -7.27 -47.53 -8.58
N VAL A 299 -5.98 -47.58 -8.82
CA VAL A 299 -5.41 -48.24 -9.98
C VAL A 299 -5.58 -49.77 -9.78
N ARG A 300 -6.44 -50.37 -10.56
CA ARG A 300 -6.50 -51.82 -10.70
C ARG A 300 -5.45 -52.27 -11.72
N SER A 301 -4.45 -52.98 -11.25
CA SER A 301 -3.58 -53.78 -12.10
C SER A 301 -4.41 -54.89 -12.78
N LYS A 302 -4.33 -55.02 -14.10
CA LYS A 302 -4.61 -56.22 -14.80
C LYS A 302 -3.33 -56.68 -15.48
N LEU A 303 -3.04 -57.96 -15.25
CA LEU A 303 -2.07 -58.78 -15.87
C LEU A 303 -1.93 -58.59 -17.37
#